data_261047ee1aad5edb99ea96ec1b4d5bdb
#
_entry.id   261047ee1aad5edb99ea96ec1b4d5bdb
#
_cell.length_a   1.000
_cell.length_b   1.000
_cell.length_c   1.000
_cell.angle_alpha   90.00
_cell.angle_beta   90.00
_cell.angle_gamma   90.00
#
_symmetry.space_group_name_H-M   'P 1'
#
loop_
_entity.id
_entity.type
_entity.pdbx_description
1 polymer ?
#
loop_
_entity_poly.entity_id
_entity_poly.type
_entity_poly.pdbx_seq_one_letter_code
_entity_poly.pdbx_strand_id
1 'polypeptide(L)'
;MTDMIGIKNISVFLPGQEDTFFTGVVRMKLYTVSTGDTAYRYEKSIVVFFKGARKVLSTSVFNGGYHENYKAVFNHDGKVGSGMPCEMLADTYTEHMRILAKRIGLEPELVTGMGTAADMENVAIESLTYKELTVTAIVTGGIETNGGRVGDPADYYKPAEKPDKLGTINIILILDADMPPGTLARALVTCTEAKTAAIQELLAGSNYSTGLATGSGT
;
A
#
# COMPACT_ATOMS: atom_id res chain seq x y z
N MET A 1 19.40 -30.69 1.39
CA MET A 1 19.77 -29.77 0.32
C MET A 1 18.49 -29.14 -0.13
N THR A 2 18.17 -28.01 0.44
CA THR A 2 16.91 -27.31 0.25
C THR A 2 17.23 -26.11 -0.63
N ASP A 3 16.94 -26.25 -1.92
CA ASP A 3 17.03 -25.12 -2.83
C ASP A 3 15.93 -24.13 -2.50
N MET A 4 16.32 -23.04 -1.85
CA MET A 4 15.49 -21.86 -1.73
C MET A 4 15.18 -21.37 -3.14
N ILE A 5 13.90 -21.35 -3.49
CA ILE A 5 13.40 -20.70 -4.70
C ILE A 5 13.79 -19.22 -4.58
N GLY A 6 14.87 -18.88 -5.29
CA GLY A 6 15.41 -17.54 -5.27
C GLY A 6 14.43 -16.59 -5.91
N ILE A 7 13.99 -15.60 -5.16
CA ILE A 7 13.57 -14.31 -5.69
C ILE A 7 14.84 -13.69 -6.30
N LYS A 8 15.17 -14.11 -7.51
CA LYS A 8 16.22 -13.48 -8.32
C LYS A 8 15.56 -12.31 -9.02
N ASN A 9 16.04 -11.15 -8.68
CA ASN A 9 15.89 -9.80 -9.20
C ASN A 9 15.17 -8.86 -8.23
N ILE A 10 15.68 -8.79 -7.00
CA ILE A 10 15.59 -7.53 -6.26
C ILE A 10 16.63 -6.64 -6.91
N SER A 11 16.21 -5.78 -7.83
CA SER A 11 17.05 -4.67 -8.29
C SER A 11 17.17 -3.72 -7.11
N VAL A 12 18.27 -3.86 -6.35
CA VAL A 12 18.70 -2.85 -5.38
C VAL A 12 19.09 -1.64 -6.21
N PHE A 13 18.17 -0.71 -6.41
CA PHE A 13 18.51 0.59 -6.98
C PHE A 13 19.32 1.36 -5.94
N LEU A 14 20.57 1.63 -6.28
CA LEU A 14 21.43 2.55 -5.53
C LEU A 14 20.77 3.94 -5.50
N PRO A 15 20.86 4.66 -4.37
CA PRO A 15 20.27 5.98 -4.22
C PRO A 15 20.97 6.96 -5.16
N GLY A 16 20.21 7.58 -6.04
CA GLY A 16 20.73 8.56 -6.98
C GLY A 16 19.63 9.43 -7.57
N GLN A 17 19.24 10.41 -6.86
CA GLN A 17 18.84 11.78 -7.14
C GLN A 17 17.84 12.28 -6.09
N GLU A 18 18.31 13.20 -5.25
CA GLU A 18 17.49 13.94 -4.31
C GLU A 18 16.85 15.11 -5.07
N ASP A 19 15.52 15.02 -5.30
CA ASP A 19 14.75 16.17 -5.77
C ASP A 19 14.31 16.99 -4.56
N THR A 20 14.93 18.13 -4.35
CA THR A 20 14.55 19.10 -3.30
C THR A 20 13.36 19.92 -3.77
N PHE A 21 12.19 19.69 -3.19
CA PHE A 21 11.03 20.57 -3.35
C PHE A 21 10.96 21.58 -2.18
N PHE A 22 10.32 22.71 -2.41
CA PHE A 22 10.25 23.97 -1.64
C PHE A 22 9.95 23.88 -0.12
N THR A 23 9.83 22.70 0.47
CA THR A 23 9.52 22.50 1.90
C THR A 23 10.71 21.99 2.73
N GLY A 24 11.90 21.87 2.16
CA GLY A 24 13.07 21.35 2.89
C GLY A 24 13.01 19.84 3.20
N VAL A 25 12.00 19.12 2.77
CA VAL A 25 11.88 17.67 2.94
C VAL A 25 12.62 16.96 1.82
N VAL A 26 13.63 16.17 2.19
CA VAL A 26 14.35 15.31 1.23
C VAL A 26 13.47 14.14 0.84
N ARG A 27 13.17 14.03 -0.45
CA ARG A 27 12.36 12.96 -1.04
C ARG A 27 13.25 11.99 -1.81
N MET A 28 13.28 10.73 -1.39
CA MET A 28 13.97 9.69 -2.14
C MET A 28 13.07 9.20 -3.27
N LYS A 29 13.48 9.41 -4.52
CA LYS A 29 12.80 8.85 -5.68
C LYS A 29 13.01 7.34 -5.71
N LEU A 30 11.93 6.56 -5.75
CA LEU A 30 11.95 5.10 -5.82
C LEU A 30 11.82 4.60 -7.26
N TYR A 31 10.82 5.09 -7.98
CA TYR A 31 10.48 4.54 -9.30
C TYR A 31 9.65 5.54 -10.11
N THR A 32 9.79 5.49 -11.43
CA THR A 32 8.88 6.17 -12.36
C THR A 32 8.20 5.09 -13.19
N VAL A 33 6.88 5.00 -13.09
CA VAL A 33 6.07 4.01 -13.81
C VAL A 33 5.87 4.39 -15.27
N SER A 34 5.42 3.45 -16.10
CA SER A 34 5.19 3.66 -17.54
C SER A 34 4.27 4.84 -17.86
N THR A 35 3.30 5.12 -17.00
CA THR A 35 2.41 6.29 -17.13
C THR A 35 3.11 7.63 -16.87
N GLY A 36 4.35 7.61 -16.38
CA GLY A 36 5.13 8.78 -15.98
C GLY A 36 4.82 9.27 -14.55
N ASP A 37 3.98 8.58 -13.81
CA ASP A 37 3.78 8.83 -12.39
C ASP A 37 5.04 8.43 -11.62
N THR A 38 5.32 9.11 -10.51
CA THR A 38 6.57 8.89 -9.78
C THR A 38 6.31 8.57 -8.32
N ALA A 39 6.90 7.47 -7.87
CA ALA A 39 6.89 7.05 -6.48
C ALA A 39 8.10 7.61 -5.74
N TYR A 40 7.85 8.21 -4.58
CA TYR A 40 8.86 8.71 -3.66
C TYR A 40 8.69 8.09 -2.27
N ARG A 41 9.79 7.98 -1.54
CA ARG A 41 9.78 7.66 -0.10
C ARG A 41 10.29 8.87 0.69
N TYR A 42 9.53 9.32 1.66
CA TYR A 42 9.89 10.37 2.61
C TYR A 42 8.89 10.38 3.79
N GLU A 43 9.31 10.91 4.93
CA GLU A 43 8.46 11.04 6.13
C GLU A 43 7.66 9.76 6.45
N LYS A 44 8.35 8.59 6.39
CA LYS A 44 7.74 7.27 6.64
C LYS A 44 6.56 6.95 5.70
N SER A 45 6.56 7.53 4.52
CA SER A 45 5.50 7.35 3.52
C SER A 45 6.07 6.95 2.17
N ILE A 46 5.32 6.13 1.46
CA ILE A 46 5.42 5.99 0.01
C ILE A 46 4.36 6.88 -0.60
N VAL A 47 4.74 7.79 -1.48
CA VAL A 47 3.81 8.69 -2.17
C VAL A 47 3.99 8.55 -3.66
N VAL A 48 2.90 8.27 -4.37
CA VAL A 48 2.89 8.25 -5.84
C VAL A 48 2.20 9.51 -6.34
N PHE A 49 2.97 10.40 -6.95
CA PHE A 49 2.43 11.60 -7.60
C PHE A 49 2.02 11.28 -9.03
N PHE A 50 0.82 11.66 -9.39
CA PHE A 50 0.29 11.47 -10.73
C PHE A 50 0.77 12.58 -11.66
N LYS A 51 1.30 12.20 -12.83
CA LYS A 51 1.73 13.14 -13.87
C LYS A 51 0.56 13.84 -14.55
N GLY A 52 -0.62 13.21 -14.56
CA GLY A 52 -1.83 13.70 -15.21
C GLY A 52 -3.09 13.20 -14.52
N ALA A 53 -4.25 13.37 -15.16
CA ALA A 53 -5.50 12.84 -14.67
C ALA A 53 -5.44 11.31 -14.54
N ARG A 54 -6.01 10.78 -13.46
CA ARG A 54 -6.10 9.35 -13.18
C ARG A 54 -7.48 8.99 -12.69
N LYS A 55 -7.99 7.85 -13.19
CA LYS A 55 -9.13 7.17 -12.61
C LYS A 55 -8.61 6.32 -11.44
N VAL A 56 -9.09 6.59 -10.25
CA VAL A 56 -8.66 5.93 -9.02
C VAL A 56 -9.84 5.19 -8.42
N LEU A 57 -9.65 3.91 -8.11
CA LEU A 57 -10.57 3.13 -7.28
C LEU A 57 -9.82 2.71 -6.01
N SER A 58 -10.24 3.18 -4.85
CA SER A 58 -9.58 2.93 -3.58
C SER A 58 -10.52 2.28 -2.56
N THR A 59 -10.02 1.26 -1.85
CA THR A 59 -10.70 0.64 -0.71
C THR A 59 -10.36 1.32 0.61
N SER A 60 -9.57 2.40 0.60
CA SER A 60 -9.18 3.12 1.80
C SER A 60 -10.39 3.74 2.51
N VAL A 61 -10.32 3.79 3.85
CA VAL A 61 -11.27 4.58 4.66
C VAL A 61 -11.09 6.08 4.42
N PHE A 62 -9.85 6.52 4.16
CA PHE A 62 -9.55 7.91 3.86
C PHE A 62 -9.69 8.18 2.36
N ASN A 63 -10.75 8.87 1.98
CA ASN A 63 -11.08 9.26 0.61
C ASN A 63 -11.10 8.06 -0.36
N GLY A 64 -11.71 6.96 0.07
CA GLY A 64 -11.94 5.79 -0.77
C GLY A 64 -13.06 5.99 -1.77
N GLY A 65 -13.29 4.98 -2.60
CA GLY A 65 -14.27 5.03 -3.68
C GLY A 65 -13.65 5.31 -5.04
N TYR A 66 -14.47 5.69 -6.00
CA TYR A 66 -14.06 6.04 -7.36
C TYR A 66 -13.90 7.55 -7.52
N HIS A 67 -12.74 7.98 -8.02
CA HIS A 67 -12.40 9.40 -8.22
C HIS A 67 -11.58 9.60 -9.51
N GLU A 68 -11.69 10.80 -10.10
CA GLU A 68 -10.93 11.18 -11.31
C GLU A 68 -10.07 12.44 -11.12
N ASN A 69 -10.11 13.03 -9.93
CA ASN A 69 -9.47 14.31 -9.63
C ASN A 69 -8.26 14.22 -8.69
N TYR A 70 -7.90 13.04 -8.23
CA TYR A 70 -6.77 12.89 -7.33
C TYR A 70 -5.44 13.20 -8.01
N LYS A 71 -4.50 13.74 -7.23
CA LYS A 71 -3.14 14.13 -7.64
C LYS A 71 -2.09 13.15 -7.15
N ALA A 72 -2.40 12.41 -6.09
CA ALA A 72 -1.50 11.43 -5.54
C ALA A 72 -2.25 10.34 -4.75
N VAL A 73 -1.54 9.26 -4.46
CA VAL A 73 -1.90 8.26 -3.45
C VAL A 73 -0.72 8.11 -2.50
N PHE A 74 -0.99 7.84 -1.22
CA PHE A 74 0.06 7.58 -0.25
C PHE A 74 -0.22 6.37 0.63
N ASN A 75 0.87 5.77 1.13
CA ASN A 75 0.88 4.71 2.12
C ASN A 75 1.85 5.10 3.23
N HIS A 76 1.40 5.11 4.49
CA HIS A 76 2.15 5.66 5.62
C HIS A 76 2.38 4.61 6.71
N ASP A 77 3.64 4.46 7.18
CA ASP A 77 3.95 3.71 8.39
C ASP A 77 3.60 4.53 9.63
N GLY A 78 2.51 4.13 10.30
CA GLY A 78 2.00 4.79 11.50
C GLY A 78 2.76 4.47 12.78
N LYS A 79 3.74 3.55 12.78
CA LYS A 79 4.51 3.22 14.00
C LYS A 79 5.33 4.42 14.47
N VAL A 80 5.43 4.62 15.77
CA VAL A 80 6.31 5.66 16.36
C VAL A 80 7.78 5.30 16.15
N GLY A 81 8.11 4.01 16.18
CA GLY A 81 9.45 3.47 15.97
C GLY A 81 9.41 1.97 15.70
N SER A 82 10.57 1.37 15.47
CA SER A 82 10.66 -0.09 15.24
C SER A 82 10.15 -0.84 16.47
N GLY A 83 9.19 -1.75 16.26
CA GLY A 83 8.53 -2.50 17.34
C GLY A 83 7.57 -1.69 18.22
N MET A 84 7.36 -0.40 17.93
CA MET A 84 6.45 0.47 18.66
C MET A 84 5.03 0.42 18.07
N PRO A 85 4.00 0.75 18.89
CA PRO A 85 2.64 0.84 18.38
C PRO A 85 2.47 2.00 17.39
N CYS A 86 1.39 1.96 16.61
CA CYS A 86 0.97 3.09 15.81
C CYS A 86 0.41 4.20 16.69
N GLU A 87 0.72 5.45 16.35
CA GLU A 87 0.21 6.65 17.01
C GLU A 87 -0.91 7.28 16.19
N MET A 88 -2.02 7.56 16.86
CA MET A 88 -3.11 8.33 16.27
C MET A 88 -2.93 9.81 16.58
N LEU A 89 -2.93 10.66 15.55
CA LEU A 89 -2.81 12.12 15.65
C LEU A 89 -4.16 12.82 15.88
N ALA A 90 -5.26 12.06 15.88
CA ALA A 90 -6.62 12.55 16.08
C ALA A 90 -7.52 11.40 16.58
N ASP A 91 -8.73 11.75 17.04
CA ASP A 91 -9.70 10.80 17.58
C ASP A 91 -10.29 9.86 16.51
N THR A 92 -10.31 10.29 15.26
CA THR A 92 -10.79 9.48 14.15
C THR A 92 -9.68 9.16 13.15
N TYR A 93 -9.73 7.98 12.54
CA TYR A 93 -8.79 7.57 11.51
C TYR A 93 -8.77 8.53 10.31
N THR A 94 -9.94 9.00 9.89
CA THR A 94 -10.06 9.95 8.76
C THR A 94 -9.34 11.27 9.05
N GLU A 95 -9.51 11.82 10.25
CA GLU A 95 -8.81 13.06 10.62
C GLU A 95 -7.32 12.85 10.83
N HIS A 96 -6.92 11.73 11.42
CA HIS A 96 -5.52 11.31 11.49
C HIS A 96 -4.86 11.31 10.10
N MET A 97 -5.49 10.65 9.12
CA MET A 97 -4.97 10.59 7.74
C MET A 97 -4.97 11.96 7.05
N ARG A 98 -5.92 12.82 7.36
CA ARG A 98 -5.97 14.21 6.89
C ARG A 98 -4.77 15.02 7.40
N ILE A 99 -4.46 14.89 8.69
CA ILE A 99 -3.28 15.52 9.30
C ILE A 99 -1.99 15.00 8.67
N LEU A 100 -1.89 13.68 8.47
CA LEU A 100 -0.74 13.07 7.81
C LEU A 100 -0.56 13.59 6.39
N ALA A 101 -1.63 13.64 5.57
CA ALA A 101 -1.56 14.17 4.21
C ALA A 101 -0.98 15.58 4.19
N LYS A 102 -1.45 16.48 5.08
CA LYS A 102 -0.90 17.84 5.22
C LYS A 102 0.57 17.84 5.64
N ARG A 103 0.94 16.99 6.60
CA ARG A 103 2.32 16.88 7.11
C ARG A 103 3.31 16.47 6.02
N ILE A 104 2.92 15.57 5.13
CA ILE A 104 3.74 15.14 3.99
C ILE A 104 3.58 16.03 2.75
N GLY A 105 2.93 17.18 2.89
CA GLY A 105 2.83 18.21 1.84
C GLY A 105 1.81 17.91 0.76
N LEU A 106 0.76 17.13 1.08
CA LEU A 106 -0.34 16.82 0.16
C LEU A 106 -1.61 17.62 0.51
N GLU A 107 -2.42 17.89 -0.49
CA GLU A 107 -3.77 18.45 -0.33
C GLU A 107 -4.75 17.31 0.01
N PRO A 108 -5.31 17.26 1.25
CA PRO A 108 -6.11 16.12 1.70
C PRO A 108 -7.31 15.78 0.81
N GLU A 109 -7.88 16.78 0.16
CA GLU A 109 -9.07 16.63 -0.70
C GLU A 109 -8.72 16.05 -2.09
N LEU A 110 -7.44 16.05 -2.45
CA LEU A 110 -6.95 15.59 -3.76
C LEU A 110 -6.14 14.30 -3.69
N VAL A 111 -6.26 13.55 -2.59
CA VAL A 111 -5.50 12.31 -2.39
C VAL A 111 -6.33 11.25 -1.70
N THR A 112 -5.99 10.00 -1.91
CA THR A 112 -6.39 8.86 -1.07
C THR A 112 -5.16 8.30 -0.36
N GLY A 113 -5.33 7.70 0.81
CA GLY A 113 -4.20 7.23 1.60
C GLY A 113 -4.51 6.01 2.45
N MET A 114 -3.48 5.21 2.69
CA MET A 114 -3.52 4.00 3.52
C MET A 114 -2.53 4.14 4.66
N GLY A 115 -2.91 3.65 5.84
CA GLY A 115 -2.00 3.48 6.97
C GLY A 115 -1.59 2.02 7.10
N THR A 116 -0.41 1.79 7.66
CA THR A 116 0.12 0.44 7.90
C THR A 116 1.09 0.45 9.08
N ALA A 117 1.38 -0.74 9.61
CA ALA A 117 2.52 -0.98 10.48
C ALA A 117 3.71 -1.62 9.73
N ALA A 118 3.62 -1.79 8.43
CA ALA A 118 4.75 -2.25 7.62
C ALA A 118 5.78 -1.12 7.44
N ASP A 119 7.07 -1.50 7.44
CA ASP A 119 8.15 -0.56 7.19
C ASP A 119 8.19 -0.16 5.71
N MET A 120 8.23 1.14 5.44
CA MET A 120 8.31 1.68 4.08
C MET A 120 9.66 1.39 3.39
N GLU A 121 10.68 0.98 4.14
CA GLU A 121 11.96 0.56 3.54
C GLU A 121 11.85 -0.80 2.83
N ASN A 122 10.90 -1.62 3.25
CA ASN A 122 10.63 -2.94 2.66
C ASN A 122 9.60 -2.91 1.53
N VAL A 123 9.41 -1.76 0.87
CA VAL A 123 8.51 -1.66 -0.28
C VAL A 123 9.03 -2.51 -1.44
N ALA A 124 8.14 -3.33 -2.01
CA ALA A 124 8.40 -4.02 -3.26
C ALA A 124 7.72 -3.28 -4.43
N ILE A 125 8.43 -3.09 -5.53
CA ILE A 125 7.90 -2.46 -6.75
C ILE A 125 8.22 -3.38 -7.92
N GLU A 126 7.17 -3.87 -8.57
CA GLU A 126 7.29 -4.77 -9.72
C GLU A 126 6.41 -4.31 -10.87
N SER A 127 6.91 -4.44 -12.08
CA SER A 127 6.19 -4.08 -13.30
C SER A 127 6.22 -5.23 -14.30
N LEU A 128 5.07 -5.55 -14.87
CA LEU A 128 4.94 -6.53 -15.93
C LEU A 128 4.22 -5.92 -17.12
N THR A 129 4.70 -6.25 -18.32
CA THR A 129 4.11 -5.77 -19.56
C THR A 129 3.58 -6.96 -20.37
N TYR A 130 2.35 -6.84 -20.83
CA TYR A 130 1.75 -7.74 -21.81
C TYR A 130 1.20 -6.91 -22.96
N LYS A 131 1.78 -7.07 -24.13
CA LYS A 131 1.52 -6.22 -25.31
C LYS A 131 1.70 -4.74 -24.96
N GLU A 132 0.65 -3.93 -25.11
CA GLU A 132 0.67 -2.48 -24.83
C GLU A 132 0.36 -2.15 -23.38
N LEU A 133 -0.10 -3.12 -22.57
CA LEU A 133 -0.48 -2.90 -21.18
C LEU A 133 0.69 -3.17 -20.24
N THR A 134 1.08 -2.16 -19.48
CA THR A 134 1.99 -2.31 -18.34
C THR A 134 1.23 -2.16 -17.03
N VAL A 135 1.43 -3.11 -16.13
CA VAL A 135 0.89 -3.09 -14.78
C VAL A 135 2.05 -2.99 -13.79
N THR A 136 2.00 -2.02 -12.90
CA THR A 136 2.97 -1.84 -11.83
C THR A 136 2.29 -2.00 -10.48
N ALA A 137 2.84 -2.86 -9.62
CA ALA A 137 2.42 -3.01 -8.24
C ALA A 137 3.47 -2.44 -7.30
N ILE A 138 3.03 -1.59 -6.37
CA ILE A 138 3.83 -1.05 -5.26
C ILE A 138 3.22 -1.60 -3.98
N VAL A 139 3.96 -2.45 -3.28
CA VAL A 139 3.42 -3.28 -2.20
C VAL A 139 4.23 -3.12 -0.93
N THR A 140 3.55 -2.93 0.19
CA THR A 140 4.11 -3.15 1.53
C THR A 140 3.27 -4.18 2.25
N GLY A 141 3.89 -5.07 3.00
CA GLY A 141 3.16 -6.13 3.70
C GLY A 141 3.86 -6.60 4.96
N GLY A 142 3.06 -7.06 5.91
CA GLY A 142 3.48 -7.74 7.12
C GLY A 142 2.26 -8.39 7.75
N ILE A 143 2.24 -9.71 7.81
CA ILE A 143 1.12 -10.50 8.33
C ILE A 143 1.54 -11.50 9.42
N GLU A 144 2.75 -11.38 9.93
CA GLU A 144 3.30 -12.31 10.92
C GLU A 144 2.43 -12.40 12.18
N THR A 145 1.85 -11.28 12.61
CA THR A 145 1.05 -11.20 13.83
C THR A 145 -0.45 -11.28 13.60
N ASN A 146 -0.94 -10.95 12.40
CA ASN A 146 -2.37 -10.86 12.10
C ASN A 146 -2.78 -11.51 10.78
N GLY A 147 -1.93 -12.37 10.21
CA GLY A 147 -2.34 -13.16 9.05
C GLY A 147 -3.62 -13.92 9.36
N GLY A 148 -4.66 -13.69 8.58
CA GLY A 148 -5.98 -14.27 8.79
C GLY A 148 -6.52 -14.94 7.53
N ARG A 149 -7.48 -15.81 7.73
CA ARG A 149 -8.22 -16.51 6.67
C ARG A 149 -9.62 -15.94 6.57
N VAL A 150 -10.16 -15.81 5.38
CA VAL A 150 -11.56 -15.46 5.21
C VAL A 150 -12.44 -16.45 5.98
N GLY A 151 -13.35 -15.93 6.84
CA GLY A 151 -14.16 -16.70 7.77
C GLY A 151 -13.59 -16.80 9.20
N ASP A 152 -12.38 -16.36 9.46
CA ASP A 152 -11.86 -16.19 10.82
C ASP A 152 -12.60 -15.05 11.55
N PRO A 153 -12.64 -15.06 12.90
CA PRO A 153 -13.19 -13.95 13.66
C PRO A 153 -12.50 -12.63 13.34
N ALA A 154 -13.25 -11.53 13.29
CA ALA A 154 -12.69 -10.20 13.17
C ALA A 154 -11.90 -9.81 14.43
N ASP A 155 -10.82 -9.01 14.25
CA ASP A 155 -10.00 -8.54 15.37
C ASP A 155 -10.77 -7.59 16.31
N TYR A 156 -11.75 -6.85 15.77
CA TYR A 156 -12.60 -5.96 16.56
C TYR A 156 -13.98 -5.80 15.89
N TYR A 157 -14.97 -5.52 16.70
CA TYR A 157 -16.35 -5.39 16.24
C TYR A 157 -16.81 -3.92 16.20
N LYS A 158 -16.30 -3.08 17.08
CA LYS A 158 -16.71 -1.67 17.22
C LYS A 158 -15.60 -0.73 16.75
N PRO A 159 -15.93 0.38 16.07
CA PRO A 159 -14.93 1.33 15.57
C PRO A 159 -14.02 1.92 16.67
N ALA A 160 -14.48 1.96 17.92
CA ALA A 160 -13.69 2.45 19.06
C ALA A 160 -12.72 1.40 19.64
N GLU A 161 -12.87 0.14 19.28
CA GLU A 161 -11.97 -0.92 19.71
C GLU A 161 -10.69 -0.86 18.88
N LYS A 162 -9.54 -0.94 19.53
CA LYS A 162 -8.26 -1.02 18.84
C LYS A 162 -7.98 -2.48 18.49
N PRO A 163 -7.47 -2.78 17.30
CA PRO A 163 -7.04 -4.12 16.96
C PRO A 163 -5.90 -4.55 17.88
N ASP A 164 -5.95 -5.76 18.40
CA ASP A 164 -4.91 -6.32 19.28
C ASP A 164 -3.62 -6.61 18.51
N LYS A 165 -3.73 -6.83 17.21
CA LYS A 165 -2.62 -7.21 16.33
C LYS A 165 -2.49 -6.24 15.19
N LEU A 166 -1.26 -5.82 14.90
CA LEU A 166 -0.94 -4.89 13.85
C LEU A 166 -0.30 -5.62 12.67
N GLY A 167 -0.76 -5.34 11.50
CA GLY A 167 -0.23 -5.83 10.24
C GLY A 167 -1.22 -5.55 9.13
N THR A 168 -0.72 -5.42 7.93
CA THR A 168 -1.56 -5.25 6.74
C THR A 168 -0.76 -5.54 5.48
N ILE A 169 -1.47 -5.68 4.37
CA ILE A 169 -0.90 -5.71 3.03
C ILE A 169 -1.55 -4.57 2.26
N ASN A 170 -0.77 -3.53 1.98
CA ASN A 170 -1.21 -2.40 1.17
C ASN A 170 -0.62 -2.49 -0.23
N ILE A 171 -1.47 -2.36 -1.23
CA ILE A 171 -1.11 -2.49 -2.65
C ILE A 171 -1.59 -1.23 -3.38
N ILE A 172 -0.67 -0.55 -4.07
CA ILE A 172 -0.97 0.46 -5.06
C ILE A 172 -0.74 -0.19 -6.41
N LEU A 173 -1.82 -0.43 -7.16
CA LEU A 173 -1.77 -1.03 -8.49
C LEU A 173 -1.99 0.04 -9.54
N ILE A 174 -1.03 0.21 -10.46
CA ILE A 174 -1.08 1.19 -11.54
C ILE A 174 -1.18 0.43 -12.85
N LEU A 175 -2.22 0.76 -13.63
CA LEU A 175 -2.49 0.18 -14.93
C LEU A 175 -2.28 1.28 -15.99
N ASP A 176 -1.43 0.99 -16.97
CA ASP A 176 -1.11 1.89 -18.08
C ASP A 176 -2.17 1.77 -19.19
N ALA A 177 -3.41 1.97 -18.80
CA ALA A 177 -4.54 2.00 -19.73
C ALA A 177 -5.71 2.78 -19.13
N ASP A 178 -6.49 3.43 -19.97
CA ASP A 178 -7.75 4.06 -19.56
C ASP A 178 -8.85 3.00 -19.44
N MET A 179 -9.29 2.76 -18.19
CA MET A 179 -10.26 1.73 -17.89
C MET A 179 -11.57 2.32 -17.35
N PRO A 180 -12.73 1.79 -17.77
CA PRO A 180 -13.99 2.16 -17.16
C PRO A 180 -14.07 1.65 -15.70
N PRO A 181 -14.91 2.26 -14.84
CA PRO A 181 -15.00 1.90 -13.41
C PRO A 181 -15.25 0.42 -13.14
N GLY A 182 -16.07 -0.24 -13.94
CA GLY A 182 -16.33 -1.68 -13.81
C GLY A 182 -15.08 -2.54 -14.06
N THR A 183 -14.21 -2.13 -14.99
CA THR A 183 -12.93 -2.82 -15.24
C THR A 183 -11.94 -2.60 -14.11
N LEU A 184 -11.90 -1.40 -13.51
CA LEU A 184 -11.11 -1.14 -12.30
C LEU A 184 -11.58 -2.00 -11.12
N ALA A 185 -12.90 -2.16 -10.94
CA ALA A 185 -13.43 -3.06 -9.92
C ALA A 185 -13.01 -4.53 -10.19
N ARG A 186 -13.00 -4.96 -11.45
CA ARG A 186 -12.49 -6.29 -11.81
C ARG A 186 -10.99 -6.43 -11.55
N ALA A 187 -10.20 -5.41 -11.84
CA ALA A 187 -8.77 -5.40 -11.53
C ALA A 187 -8.50 -5.53 -10.03
N LEU A 188 -9.32 -4.89 -9.18
CA LEU A 188 -9.26 -5.04 -7.73
C LEU A 188 -9.51 -6.49 -7.29
N VAL A 189 -10.50 -7.16 -7.86
CA VAL A 189 -10.78 -8.59 -7.59
C VAL A 189 -9.57 -9.44 -7.96
N THR A 190 -9.04 -9.29 -9.17
CA THR A 190 -7.85 -10.04 -9.64
C THR A 190 -6.62 -9.78 -8.78
N CYS A 191 -6.40 -8.53 -8.35
CA CYS A 191 -5.33 -8.18 -7.44
C CYS A 191 -5.48 -8.89 -6.08
N THR A 192 -6.69 -8.99 -5.56
CA THR A 192 -6.99 -9.70 -4.31
C THR A 192 -6.76 -11.21 -4.46
N GLU A 193 -7.15 -11.81 -5.59
CA GLU A 193 -6.88 -13.21 -5.90
C GLU A 193 -5.37 -13.47 -5.97
N ALA A 194 -4.61 -12.63 -6.68
CA ALA A 194 -3.15 -12.73 -6.79
C ALA A 194 -2.45 -12.60 -5.43
N LYS A 195 -2.86 -11.62 -4.60
CA LYS A 195 -2.37 -11.48 -3.22
C LYS A 195 -2.61 -12.77 -2.42
N THR A 196 -3.81 -13.33 -2.51
CA THR A 196 -4.16 -14.55 -1.78
C THR A 196 -3.33 -15.74 -2.24
N ALA A 197 -3.15 -15.91 -3.55
CA ALA A 197 -2.30 -16.97 -4.12
C ALA A 197 -0.85 -16.85 -3.60
N ALA A 198 -0.28 -15.65 -3.63
CA ALA A 198 1.08 -15.40 -3.13
C ALA A 198 1.24 -15.76 -1.65
N ILE A 199 0.26 -15.42 -0.79
CA ILE A 199 0.28 -15.80 0.63
C ILE A 199 0.23 -17.32 0.79
N GLN A 200 -0.58 -18.02 0.00
CA GLN A 200 -0.69 -19.47 0.04
C GLN A 200 0.56 -20.17 -0.49
N GLU A 201 1.20 -19.64 -1.53
CA GLU A 201 2.49 -20.14 -2.04
C GLU A 201 3.61 -20.01 -1.00
N LEU A 202 3.56 -18.95 -0.18
CA LEU A 202 4.46 -18.76 0.97
C LEU A 202 4.14 -19.69 2.16
N LEU A 203 3.06 -20.47 2.09
CA LEU A 203 2.58 -21.32 3.17
C LEU A 203 2.32 -20.56 4.48
N ALA A 204 1.97 -19.27 4.39
CA ALA A 204 1.69 -18.46 5.56
C ALA A 204 0.41 -18.93 6.25
N GLY A 205 0.52 -19.33 7.52
CA GLY A 205 -0.60 -19.83 8.32
C GLY A 205 -1.51 -18.71 8.80
N SER A 206 -2.79 -19.02 9.05
CA SER A 206 -3.67 -18.14 9.82
C SER A 206 -3.24 -18.10 11.28
N ASN A 207 -3.30 -16.92 11.90
CA ASN A 207 -3.10 -16.77 13.35
C ASN A 207 -4.37 -17.03 14.17
N TYR A 208 -5.51 -17.31 13.51
CA TYR A 208 -6.84 -17.42 14.15
C TYR A 208 -7.46 -18.80 13.97
N SER A 209 -7.05 -19.57 12.97
CA SER A 209 -7.58 -20.89 12.66
C SER A 209 -6.54 -21.81 12.05
N THR A 210 -6.89 -23.09 11.89
CA THR A 210 -6.06 -24.05 11.16
C THR A 210 -6.20 -23.84 9.65
N GLY A 211 -5.11 -23.53 8.96
CA GLY A 211 -5.09 -23.35 7.53
C GLY A 211 -4.22 -22.17 7.10
N LEU A 212 -4.15 -21.95 5.80
CA LEU A 212 -3.35 -20.86 5.24
C LEU A 212 -4.14 -19.54 5.30
N ALA A 213 -3.44 -18.47 5.59
CA ALA A 213 -3.98 -17.12 5.53
C ALA A 213 -4.40 -16.76 4.10
N THR A 214 -5.38 -15.86 3.97
CA THR A 214 -5.82 -15.28 2.69
C THR A 214 -5.53 -13.78 2.61
N GLY A 215 -5.12 -13.19 3.72
CA GLY A 215 -4.81 -11.78 3.86
C GLY A 215 -4.33 -11.43 5.27
N SER A 216 -4.31 -10.14 5.58
CA SER A 216 -4.26 -9.66 6.95
C SER A 216 -5.63 -9.85 7.60
N GLY A 217 -5.67 -10.03 8.92
CA GLY A 217 -6.92 -10.05 9.69
C GLY A 217 -7.70 -8.72 9.54
N THR A 218 -9.00 -8.76 9.80
CA THR A 218 -9.91 -7.61 9.74
C THR A 218 -10.55 -7.35 11.09
#